data_a25e9cd3bb49de2b5604a9d5da995708
#
_entry.id   a25e9cd3bb49de2b5604a9d5da995708
#
_cell.length_a   1.000
_cell.length_b   1.000
_cell.length_c   1.000
_cell.angle_alpha   90.00
_cell.angle_beta   90.00
_cell.angle_gamma   90.00
#
_symmetry.space_group_name_H-M   'P 1'
#
loop_
_entity.id
_entity.type
_entity.pdbx_description
1 polymer ?
#
loop_
_entity_poly.entity_id
_entity_poly.type
_entity_poly.pdbx_seq_one_letter_code
_entity_poly.pdbx_strand_id
1 'polypeptide(L)'
;MKQILYKLFEHQYLGRSEARDILQNIAQGKYSDAQIASLITVFLMRNISVEELCGFRDALLDMRIPVDLNEFSPIDIVGTGGDGKNTFNISTASCFVLAGAGYPVVKHGNYGATSVSGASNVMEQHGVKFTNDNDKLRRSMEQCNMAYLHAPLFNSAMK
;
A
#
# COMPACT_ATOMS: atom_id res chain seq x y z
N MET A 1 -15.19 8.64 16.00
CA MET A 1 -13.85 9.22 16.27
C MET A 1 -13.68 9.76 17.70
N LYS A 2 -14.52 10.69 18.23
CA LYS A 2 -14.31 11.31 19.56
C LYS A 2 -14.10 10.30 20.70
N GLN A 3 -14.98 9.31 20.85
CA GLN A 3 -14.86 8.27 21.89
C GLN A 3 -13.58 7.42 21.73
N ILE A 4 -13.19 7.15 20.48
CA ILE A 4 -11.97 6.42 20.15
C ILE A 4 -10.73 7.20 20.60
N LEU A 5 -10.68 8.50 20.29
CA LEU A 5 -9.56 9.34 20.72
C LEU A 5 -9.47 9.44 22.25
N TYR A 6 -10.59 9.57 22.96
CA TYR A 6 -10.57 9.55 24.43
C TYR A 6 -10.02 8.24 24.98
N LYS A 7 -10.46 7.09 24.45
CA LYS A 7 -9.93 5.77 24.82
C LYS A 7 -8.41 5.69 24.64
N LEU A 8 -7.92 6.21 23.51
CA LEU A 8 -6.50 6.22 23.18
C LEU A 8 -5.70 7.21 24.06
N PHE A 9 -6.28 8.36 24.41
CA PHE A 9 -5.65 9.34 25.32
C PHE A 9 -5.54 8.82 26.77
N GLU A 10 -6.40 7.87 27.15
CA GLU A 10 -6.31 7.13 28.40
C GLU A 10 -5.33 5.94 28.33
N HIS A 11 -4.47 5.90 27.30
CA HIS A 11 -3.49 4.84 27.06
C HIS A 11 -4.08 3.45 26.84
N GLN A 12 -5.36 3.35 26.49
CA GLN A 12 -5.99 2.09 26.12
C GLN A 12 -5.70 1.75 24.66
N TYR A 13 -5.75 0.47 24.31
CA TYR A 13 -5.56 -0.04 22.96
C TYR A 13 -6.91 -0.30 22.28
N LEU A 14 -6.90 -0.23 20.96
CA LEU A 14 -8.04 -0.65 20.15
C LEU A 14 -8.07 -2.16 20.01
N GLY A 15 -9.26 -2.75 20.04
CA GLY A 15 -9.44 -4.11 19.59
C GLY A 15 -9.34 -4.21 18.07
N ARG A 16 -9.15 -5.43 17.57
CA ARG A 16 -8.98 -5.71 16.13
C ARG A 16 -10.15 -5.19 15.28
N SER A 17 -11.40 -5.39 15.73
CA SER A 17 -12.57 -4.88 15.01
C SER A 17 -12.64 -3.35 15.02
N GLU A 18 -12.35 -2.71 16.17
CA GLU A 18 -12.33 -1.25 16.26
C GLU A 18 -11.29 -0.63 15.31
N ALA A 19 -10.08 -1.19 15.26
CA ALA A 19 -9.02 -0.73 14.36
C ALA A 19 -9.42 -0.91 12.88
N ARG A 20 -10.05 -2.05 12.54
CA ARG A 20 -10.59 -2.31 11.19
C ARG A 20 -11.65 -1.28 10.81
N ASP A 21 -12.64 -1.06 11.67
CA ASP A 21 -13.74 -0.13 11.42
C ASP A 21 -13.24 1.33 11.28
N ILE A 22 -12.25 1.72 12.07
CA ILE A 22 -11.65 3.06 11.99
C ILE A 22 -11.02 3.27 10.61
N LEU A 23 -10.18 2.36 10.14
CA LEU A 23 -9.51 2.52 8.86
C LEU A 23 -10.49 2.48 7.68
N GLN A 24 -11.51 1.63 7.74
CA GLN A 24 -12.60 1.63 6.76
C GLN A 24 -13.35 2.97 6.73
N ASN A 25 -13.65 3.54 7.90
CA ASN A 25 -14.33 4.83 8.01
C ASN A 25 -13.45 6.00 7.53
N ILE A 26 -12.12 5.93 7.73
CA ILE A 26 -11.16 6.89 7.14
C ILE A 26 -11.23 6.81 5.62
N ALA A 27 -11.12 5.62 5.05
CA ALA A 27 -11.17 5.41 3.60
C ALA A 27 -12.48 5.85 2.95
N GLN A 28 -13.58 5.83 3.72
CA GLN A 28 -14.89 6.34 3.31
C GLN A 28 -15.08 7.85 3.51
N GLY A 29 -14.05 8.57 3.99
CA GLY A 29 -14.11 10.02 4.21
C GLY A 29 -15.04 10.45 5.35
N LYS A 30 -15.34 9.56 6.32
CA LYS A 30 -16.24 9.86 7.45
C LYS A 30 -15.60 10.72 8.54
N TYR A 31 -14.30 10.95 8.48
CA TYR A 31 -13.58 11.72 9.48
C TYR A 31 -12.88 12.91 8.84
N SER A 32 -12.77 14.01 9.58
CA SER A 32 -12.02 15.17 9.14
C SER A 32 -10.52 14.94 9.25
N ASP A 33 -9.73 15.71 8.47
CA ASP A 33 -8.27 15.66 8.50
C ASP A 33 -7.70 15.89 9.92
N ALA A 34 -8.31 16.79 10.69
CA ALA A 34 -7.92 17.03 12.08
C ALA A 34 -8.11 15.80 12.97
N GLN A 35 -9.18 15.02 12.76
CA GLN A 35 -9.43 13.79 13.50
C GLN A 35 -8.47 12.67 13.08
N ILE A 36 -8.15 12.59 11.79
CA ILE A 36 -7.17 11.63 11.26
C ILE A 36 -5.78 11.98 11.77
N ALA A 37 -5.39 13.26 11.72
CA ALA A 37 -4.10 13.71 12.25
C ALA A 37 -3.96 13.41 13.74
N SER A 38 -5.02 13.64 14.54
CA SER A 38 -5.02 13.29 15.96
C SER A 38 -4.82 11.80 16.21
N LEU A 39 -5.47 10.96 15.42
CA LEU A 39 -5.32 9.50 15.49
C LEU A 39 -3.88 9.07 15.15
N ILE A 40 -3.33 9.57 14.05
CA ILE A 40 -1.95 9.27 13.62
C ILE A 40 -0.95 9.72 14.70
N THR A 41 -1.15 10.88 15.30
CA THR A 41 -0.28 11.39 16.37
C THR A 41 -0.20 10.42 17.54
N VAL A 42 -1.31 9.81 17.95
CA VAL A 42 -1.29 8.79 19.00
C VAL A 42 -0.38 7.62 18.64
N PHE A 43 -0.48 7.12 17.40
CA PHE A 43 0.35 5.99 16.93
C PHE A 43 1.82 6.36 16.72
N LEU A 44 2.15 7.66 16.56
CA LEU A 44 3.53 8.13 16.55
C LEU A 44 4.12 8.21 17.96
N MET A 45 3.29 8.39 18.99
CA MET A 45 3.71 8.56 20.38
C MET A 45 3.80 7.26 21.17
N ARG A 46 3.20 6.17 20.66
CA ARG A 46 3.21 4.85 21.30
C ARG A 46 3.34 3.72 20.28
N ASN A 47 3.72 2.55 20.75
CA ASN A 47 3.75 1.37 19.92
C ASN A 47 2.33 0.92 19.55
N ILE A 48 2.18 0.45 18.32
CA ILE A 48 0.97 -0.23 17.85
C ILE A 48 0.90 -1.63 18.47
N SER A 49 -0.29 -2.05 18.90
CA SER A 49 -0.50 -3.43 19.35
C SER A 49 -0.70 -4.38 18.16
N VAL A 50 -0.52 -5.69 18.42
CA VAL A 50 -0.75 -6.73 17.41
C VAL A 50 -2.21 -6.71 16.93
N GLU A 51 -3.17 -6.53 17.86
CA GLU A 51 -4.59 -6.48 17.52
C GLU A 51 -4.93 -5.27 16.64
N GLU A 52 -4.37 -4.11 16.95
CA GLU A 52 -4.53 -2.91 16.12
C GLU A 52 -3.93 -3.11 14.72
N LEU A 53 -2.72 -3.64 14.64
CA LEU A 53 -2.06 -3.94 13.37
C LEU A 53 -2.87 -4.93 12.52
N CYS A 54 -3.35 -6.01 13.15
CA CYS A 54 -4.20 -7.00 12.49
C CYS A 54 -5.52 -6.37 12.00
N GLY A 55 -6.13 -5.49 12.79
CA GLY A 55 -7.35 -4.78 12.39
C GLY A 55 -7.13 -3.87 11.17
N PHE A 56 -6.06 -3.09 11.16
CA PHE A 56 -5.71 -2.25 10.01
C PHE A 56 -5.41 -3.09 8.77
N ARG A 57 -4.66 -4.18 8.91
CA ARG A 57 -4.42 -5.14 7.82
C ARG A 57 -5.72 -5.70 7.27
N ASP A 58 -6.65 -6.14 8.12
CA ASP A 58 -7.92 -6.70 7.69
C ASP A 58 -8.75 -5.68 6.92
N ALA A 59 -8.79 -4.42 7.37
CA ALA A 59 -9.44 -3.34 6.64
C ALA A 59 -8.85 -3.13 5.24
N LEU A 60 -7.51 -3.13 5.12
CA LEU A 60 -6.85 -3.03 3.82
C LEU A 60 -7.20 -4.21 2.89
N LEU A 61 -7.24 -5.42 3.44
CA LEU A 61 -7.60 -6.61 2.66
C LEU A 61 -9.05 -6.57 2.18
N ASP A 62 -9.98 -6.07 3.02
CA ASP A 62 -11.39 -5.94 2.65
C ASP A 62 -11.63 -4.93 1.53
N MET A 63 -10.89 -3.84 1.54
CA MET A 63 -11.06 -2.73 0.60
C MET A 63 -10.24 -2.90 -0.70
N ARG A 64 -9.47 -3.98 -0.81
CA ARG A 64 -8.67 -4.24 -2.02
C ARG A 64 -9.55 -4.58 -3.20
N ILE A 65 -9.15 -4.12 -4.37
CA ILE A 65 -9.64 -4.63 -5.66
C ILE A 65 -8.82 -5.87 -5.99
N PRO A 66 -9.45 -7.05 -6.14
CA PRO A 66 -8.71 -8.27 -6.44
C PRO A 66 -8.11 -8.23 -7.85
N VAL A 67 -6.90 -8.76 -7.96
CA VAL A 67 -6.21 -8.99 -9.24
C VAL A 67 -5.85 -10.46 -9.31
N ASP A 68 -6.19 -11.12 -10.39
CA ASP A 68 -5.83 -12.51 -10.62
C ASP A 68 -4.81 -12.63 -11.76
N LEU A 69 -3.57 -12.87 -11.37
CA LEU A 69 -2.43 -13.15 -12.25
C LEU A 69 -1.75 -14.47 -11.85
N ASN A 70 -2.46 -15.33 -11.12
CA ASN A 70 -1.91 -16.58 -10.57
C ASN A 70 -1.39 -17.53 -11.64
N GLU A 71 -1.95 -17.52 -12.85
CA GLU A 71 -1.48 -18.33 -13.99
C GLU A 71 -0.01 -18.10 -14.33
N PHE A 72 0.52 -16.89 -14.07
CA PHE A 72 1.91 -16.56 -14.32
C PHE A 72 2.83 -16.95 -13.15
N SER A 73 2.28 -17.31 -11.97
CA SER A 73 3.04 -17.57 -10.74
C SER A 73 4.06 -16.47 -10.42
N PRO A 74 3.66 -15.19 -10.40
CA PRO A 74 4.59 -14.08 -10.35
C PRO A 74 5.25 -13.92 -8.98
N ILE A 75 6.44 -13.33 -8.99
CA ILE A 75 7.15 -12.87 -7.78
C ILE A 75 6.73 -11.42 -7.51
N ASP A 76 6.36 -11.11 -6.27
CA ASP A 76 6.19 -9.72 -5.80
C ASP A 76 7.48 -9.24 -5.13
N ILE A 77 8.01 -8.11 -5.61
CA ILE A 77 9.23 -7.50 -5.08
C ILE A 77 8.88 -6.11 -4.53
N VAL A 78 8.80 -6.04 -3.22
CA VAL A 78 8.44 -4.81 -2.52
C VAL A 78 9.38 -4.56 -1.34
N GLY A 79 9.80 -3.30 -1.18
CA GLY A 79 10.45 -2.83 0.04
C GLY A 79 9.42 -2.21 0.98
N THR A 80 9.72 -2.14 2.26
CA THR A 80 8.85 -1.53 3.27
C THR A 80 8.68 -0.02 3.07
N GLY A 81 9.66 0.64 2.45
CA GLY A 81 9.70 2.10 2.37
C GLY A 81 9.98 2.76 3.72
N GLY A 82 10.05 4.08 3.74
CA GLY A 82 10.11 4.85 4.99
C GLY A 82 11.38 4.67 5.83
N ASP A 83 12.44 4.10 5.30
CA ASP A 83 13.69 3.81 6.02
C ASP A 83 14.63 5.04 6.15
N GLY A 84 14.21 6.19 5.60
CA GLY A 84 14.99 7.44 5.63
C GLY A 84 16.26 7.41 4.78
N LYS A 85 16.51 6.36 4.00
CA LYS A 85 17.68 6.21 3.15
C LYS A 85 17.39 6.69 1.73
N ASN A 86 18.17 7.62 1.25
CA ASN A 86 18.09 8.14 -0.11
C ASN A 86 18.92 7.26 -1.07
N THR A 87 18.58 5.98 -1.18
CA THR A 87 19.15 5.09 -2.19
C THR A 87 18.33 5.15 -3.47
N PHE A 88 18.89 4.67 -4.60
CA PHE A 88 18.09 4.43 -5.79
C PHE A 88 17.02 3.35 -5.52
N ASN A 89 15.98 3.29 -6.34
CA ASN A 89 14.86 2.35 -6.16
C ASN A 89 15.26 0.90 -6.48
N ILE A 90 16.02 0.27 -5.58
CA ILE A 90 16.60 -1.07 -5.73
C ILE A 90 15.52 -2.09 -6.10
N SER A 91 14.42 -2.15 -5.35
CA SER A 91 13.32 -3.11 -5.63
C SER A 91 12.71 -2.89 -7.02
N THR A 92 12.57 -1.63 -7.48
CA THR A 92 12.05 -1.34 -8.82
C THR A 92 13.03 -1.79 -9.90
N ALA A 93 14.32 -1.49 -9.74
CA ALA A 93 15.36 -1.93 -10.67
C ALA A 93 15.43 -3.47 -10.74
N SER A 94 15.35 -4.16 -9.60
CA SER A 94 15.36 -5.63 -9.54
C SER A 94 14.18 -6.25 -10.30
N CYS A 95 13.01 -5.60 -10.33
CA CYS A 95 11.87 -6.08 -11.10
C CYS A 95 12.18 -6.13 -12.60
N PHE A 96 12.79 -5.08 -13.14
CA PHE A 96 13.18 -5.04 -14.56
C PHE A 96 14.22 -6.11 -14.91
N VAL A 97 15.22 -6.31 -14.03
CA VAL A 97 16.24 -7.33 -14.22
C VAL A 97 15.64 -8.74 -14.24
N LEU A 98 14.77 -9.05 -13.29
CA LEU A 98 14.11 -10.37 -13.22
C LEU A 98 13.17 -10.59 -14.39
N ALA A 99 12.35 -9.62 -14.75
CA ALA A 99 11.46 -9.72 -15.90
C ALA A 99 12.26 -9.93 -17.21
N GLY A 100 13.37 -9.20 -17.38
CA GLY A 100 14.27 -9.36 -18.50
C GLY A 100 14.99 -10.72 -18.52
N ALA A 101 15.18 -11.35 -17.37
CA ALA A 101 15.71 -12.72 -17.25
C ALA A 101 14.63 -13.81 -17.46
N GLY A 102 13.39 -13.43 -17.77
CA GLY A 102 12.29 -14.36 -18.05
C GLY A 102 11.46 -14.78 -16.82
N TYR A 103 11.68 -14.17 -15.66
CA TYR A 103 10.89 -14.45 -14.47
C TYR A 103 9.67 -13.52 -14.39
N PRO A 104 8.46 -14.06 -14.19
CA PRO A 104 7.26 -13.24 -14.04
C PRO A 104 7.30 -12.40 -12.76
N VAL A 105 7.08 -11.11 -12.88
CA VAL A 105 7.12 -10.17 -11.74
C VAL A 105 5.84 -9.34 -11.69
N VAL A 106 5.20 -9.30 -10.54
CA VAL A 106 4.14 -8.32 -10.24
C VAL A 106 4.67 -7.40 -9.16
N LYS A 107 4.86 -6.14 -9.51
CA LYS A 107 5.30 -5.13 -8.55
C LYS A 107 4.14 -4.23 -8.14
N HIS A 108 3.85 -4.14 -6.85
CA HIS A 108 3.02 -3.06 -6.37
C HIS A 108 3.85 -1.92 -5.79
N GLY A 109 3.29 -0.72 -5.78
CA GLY A 109 3.98 0.43 -5.23
C GLY A 109 3.14 1.70 -5.24
N ASN A 110 3.68 2.74 -4.63
CA ASN A 110 3.08 4.06 -4.54
C ASN A 110 4.11 5.14 -4.85
N TYR A 111 3.67 6.39 -4.86
CA TYR A 111 4.56 7.54 -4.85
C TYR A 111 5.39 7.60 -3.57
N GLY A 112 6.53 8.26 -3.61
CA GLY A 112 7.35 8.47 -2.42
C GLY A 112 6.63 9.35 -1.40
N ALA A 113 6.46 8.86 -0.17
CA ALA A 113 5.91 9.65 0.92
C ALA A 113 6.98 10.50 1.62
N THR A 114 8.18 9.93 1.79
CA THR A 114 9.31 10.56 2.50
C THR A 114 10.59 10.63 1.65
N SER A 115 10.68 9.84 0.60
CA SER A 115 11.81 9.84 -0.34
C SER A 115 11.56 10.78 -1.52
N VAL A 116 12.65 11.22 -2.16
CA VAL A 116 12.60 12.04 -3.37
C VAL A 116 11.84 11.37 -4.51
N SER A 117 11.84 10.03 -4.57
CA SER A 117 11.20 9.25 -5.61
C SER A 117 10.73 7.89 -5.08
N GLY A 118 9.45 7.62 -5.16
CA GLY A 118 8.85 6.31 -4.93
C GLY A 118 8.83 5.44 -6.19
N ALA A 119 8.38 4.20 -6.06
CA ALA A 119 8.31 3.27 -7.19
C ALA A 119 7.43 3.80 -8.33
N SER A 120 6.27 4.40 -8.01
CA SER A 120 5.39 4.98 -9.03
C SER A 120 6.01 6.15 -9.77
N ASN A 121 6.80 6.99 -9.09
CA ASN A 121 7.52 8.08 -9.76
C ASN A 121 8.48 7.56 -10.83
N VAL A 122 9.23 6.49 -10.51
CA VAL A 122 10.14 5.86 -11.47
C VAL A 122 9.37 5.28 -12.66
N MET A 123 8.31 4.54 -12.40
CA MET A 123 7.51 3.91 -13.45
C MET A 123 6.88 4.95 -14.40
N GLU A 124 6.37 6.06 -13.87
CA GLU A 124 5.84 7.18 -14.66
C GLU A 124 6.91 7.82 -15.55
N GLN A 125 8.11 8.05 -15.02
CA GLN A 125 9.22 8.60 -15.78
C GLN A 125 9.66 7.69 -16.94
N HIS A 126 9.46 6.38 -16.80
CA HIS A 126 9.64 5.40 -17.89
C HIS A 126 8.40 5.27 -18.81
N GLY A 127 7.39 6.11 -18.65
CA GLY A 127 6.21 6.15 -19.52
C GLY A 127 5.15 5.08 -19.20
N VAL A 128 5.26 4.38 -18.08
CA VAL A 128 4.25 3.39 -17.65
C VAL A 128 2.97 4.10 -17.26
N LYS A 129 1.87 3.74 -17.89
CA LYS A 129 0.53 4.23 -17.55
C LYS A 129 -0.13 3.24 -16.58
N PHE A 130 -0.52 3.74 -15.42
CA PHE A 130 -1.15 2.89 -14.41
C PHE A 130 -2.59 2.53 -14.80
N THR A 131 -2.96 1.28 -14.55
CA THR A 131 -4.28 0.75 -14.86
C THR A 131 -4.66 -0.31 -13.83
N ASN A 132 -5.96 -0.49 -13.60
CA ASN A 132 -6.56 -1.60 -12.87
C ASN A 132 -7.38 -2.53 -13.79
N ASP A 133 -7.20 -2.40 -15.09
CA ASP A 133 -7.78 -3.24 -16.11
C ASP A 133 -7.01 -4.58 -16.17
N ASN A 134 -7.67 -5.67 -15.79
CA ASN A 134 -7.05 -7.00 -15.73
C ASN A 134 -6.52 -7.47 -17.09
N ASP A 135 -7.18 -7.17 -18.19
CA ASP A 135 -6.73 -7.59 -19.53
C ASP A 135 -5.44 -6.89 -19.94
N LYS A 136 -5.29 -5.61 -19.56
CA LYS A 136 -4.04 -4.88 -19.78
C LYS A 136 -2.90 -5.39 -18.90
N LEU A 137 -3.20 -5.73 -17.65
CA LEU A 137 -2.21 -6.31 -16.73
C LEU A 137 -1.74 -7.68 -17.24
N ARG A 138 -2.66 -8.56 -17.68
CA ARG A 138 -2.35 -9.86 -18.31
C ARG A 138 -1.49 -9.68 -19.55
N ARG A 139 -1.87 -8.78 -20.45
CA ARG A 139 -1.08 -8.49 -21.64
C ARG A 139 0.33 -8.01 -21.31
N SER A 140 0.49 -7.19 -20.27
CA SER A 140 1.81 -6.76 -19.79
C SER A 140 2.65 -7.96 -19.31
N MET A 141 2.04 -8.89 -18.55
CA MET A 141 2.72 -10.11 -18.13
C MET A 141 3.14 -10.97 -19.34
N GLU A 142 2.26 -11.16 -20.32
CA GLU A 142 2.55 -11.94 -21.54
C GLU A 142 3.68 -11.34 -22.38
N GLN A 143 3.75 -10.02 -22.48
CA GLN A 143 4.68 -9.33 -23.37
C GLN A 143 6.05 -9.04 -22.75
N CYS A 144 6.09 -8.75 -21.46
CA CYS A 144 7.33 -8.34 -20.79
C CYS A 144 7.58 -8.98 -19.44
N ASN A 145 6.85 -10.03 -19.08
CA ASN A 145 6.95 -10.72 -17.78
C ASN A 145 6.78 -9.80 -16.57
N MET A 146 6.15 -8.64 -16.73
CA MET A 146 6.00 -7.67 -15.64
C MET A 146 4.65 -6.98 -15.69
N ALA A 147 4.00 -6.85 -14.52
CA ALA A 147 2.88 -5.95 -14.32
C ALA A 147 3.13 -5.02 -13.14
N TYR A 148 2.64 -3.77 -13.23
CA TYR A 148 2.76 -2.79 -12.15
C TYR A 148 1.38 -2.44 -11.58
N LEU A 149 1.24 -2.62 -10.26
CA LEU A 149 0.02 -2.33 -9.51
C LEU A 149 0.23 -1.03 -8.71
N HIS A 150 -0.29 0.08 -9.23
CA HIS A 150 -0.28 1.36 -8.52
C HIS A 150 -1.28 1.31 -7.36
N ALA A 151 -0.79 1.27 -6.13
CA ALA A 151 -1.59 1.01 -4.93
C ALA A 151 -2.90 1.80 -4.81
N PRO A 152 -2.95 3.12 -5.11
CA PRO A 152 -4.19 3.90 -5.07
C PRO A 152 -5.30 3.44 -6.02
N LEU A 153 -4.97 2.71 -7.10
CA LEU A 153 -5.97 2.15 -8.02
C LEU A 153 -6.57 0.84 -7.51
N PHE A 154 -5.88 0.15 -6.59
CA PHE A 154 -6.30 -1.15 -6.08
C PHE A 154 -6.81 -1.12 -4.65
N ASN A 155 -6.62 0.01 -3.94
CA ASN A 155 -7.10 0.16 -2.58
C ASN A 155 -7.37 1.64 -2.27
N SER A 156 -8.62 1.94 -1.93
CA SER A 156 -9.04 3.31 -1.62
C SER A 156 -8.38 3.89 -0.36
N ALA A 157 -7.94 3.05 0.56
CA ALA A 157 -7.23 3.47 1.77
C ALA A 157 -5.75 3.82 1.53
N MET A 158 -5.24 3.60 0.32
CA MET A 158 -3.86 3.90 -0.08
C MET A 158 -3.73 5.19 -0.90
N LYS A 159 -4.81 5.96 -1.00
CA LYS A 159 -4.86 7.25 -1.71
C LYS A 159 -4.22 8.37 -0.92
#